data_cf75b3f4f6735c65a1e9adbf7f109b34
#
_entry.id   cf75b3f4f6735c65a1e9adbf7f109b34
#
_cell.length_a   1.000
_cell.length_b   1.000
_cell.length_c   1.000
_cell.angle_alpha   90.00
_cell.angle_beta   90.00
_cell.angle_gamma   90.00
#
_symmetry.space_group_name_H-M   'P 1'
#
loop_
_entity.id
_entity.type
_entity.pdbx_description
1 polymer ?
#
loop_
_entity_poly.entity_id
_entity_poly.type
_entity_poly.pdbx_seq_one_letter_code
_entity_poly.pdbx_strand_id
1 'polypeptide(L)' 'MAVDPVCGMEVDPAKAKYKTLYRGKVYYFCSPMCKEEFEKRPEYYLQHGPQGMPHHR' A
#
# COMPACT_ATOMS: atom_id res chain seq x y z
N MET A 1 3.43 -12.54 6.36
CA MET A 1 2.84 -11.20 6.51
C MET A 1 3.17 -10.36 5.29
N ALA A 2 2.23 -9.57 4.85
CA ALA A 2 2.47 -8.65 3.76
C ALA A 2 2.87 -7.29 4.32
N VAL A 3 3.46 -6.45 3.47
CA VAL A 3 3.84 -5.11 3.87
C VAL A 3 3.04 -4.12 3.03
N ASP A 4 2.42 -3.14 3.70
CA ASP A 4 1.70 -2.07 3.04
C ASP A 4 2.71 -1.26 2.20
N PRO A 5 2.52 -1.19 0.88
CA PRO A 5 3.52 -0.51 0.05
C PRO A 5 3.54 1.00 0.24
N VAL A 6 2.55 1.57 0.93
CA VAL A 6 2.51 3.01 1.16
C VAL A 6 3.15 3.38 2.48
N CYS A 7 2.73 2.75 3.56
CA CYS A 7 3.22 3.14 4.89
C CYS A 7 4.26 2.18 5.47
N GLY A 8 4.40 1.00 4.90
CA GLY A 8 5.42 0.05 5.34
C GLY A 8 5.05 -0.79 6.54
N MET A 9 3.83 -0.68 7.03
CA MET A 9 3.40 -1.48 8.16
C MET A 9 3.08 -2.91 7.71
N GLU A 10 3.31 -3.86 8.62
CA GLU A 10 2.96 -5.23 8.33
C GLU A 10 1.46 -5.43 8.40
N VAL A 11 0.94 -6.17 7.44
CA VAL A 11 -0.48 -6.43 7.30
C VAL A 11 -0.68 -7.93 7.15
N ASP A 12 -1.61 -8.49 7.92
CA ASP A 12 -1.94 -9.90 7.81
C ASP A 12 -2.86 -10.09 6.60
N PRO A 13 -2.41 -10.80 5.55
CA PRO A 13 -3.25 -10.96 4.35
C PRO A 13 -4.58 -11.62 4.63
N ALA A 14 -4.64 -12.49 5.64
CA ALA A 14 -5.87 -13.19 5.98
C ALA A 14 -6.90 -12.27 6.63
N LYS A 15 -6.44 -11.16 7.21
CA LYS A 15 -7.32 -10.24 7.93
C LYS A 15 -7.45 -8.88 7.25
N ALA A 16 -6.64 -8.63 6.22
CA ALA A 16 -6.65 -7.33 5.57
C ALA A 16 -7.98 -7.08 4.87
N LYS A 17 -8.57 -5.93 5.14
CA LYS A 17 -9.81 -5.52 4.49
C LYS A 17 -9.56 -4.78 3.20
N TYR A 18 -8.39 -4.22 3.04
CA TYR A 18 -8.07 -3.37 1.89
C TYR A 18 -6.95 -4.00 1.11
N LYS A 19 -7.22 -4.24 -0.16
CA LYS A 19 -6.23 -4.84 -1.04
C LYS A 19 -6.51 -4.40 -2.47
N THR A 20 -5.49 -4.49 -3.31
CA THR A 20 -5.67 -4.19 -4.72
C THR A 20 -4.78 -5.12 -5.54
N LEU A 21 -5.20 -5.38 -6.77
CA LEU A 21 -4.42 -6.17 -7.71
C LEU A 21 -3.75 -5.22 -8.69
N TYR A 22 -2.43 -5.31 -8.78
CA TYR A 22 -1.66 -4.47 -9.68
C TYR A 22 -0.58 -5.30 -10.36
N ARG A 23 -0.63 -5.35 -11.67
CA ARG A 23 0.32 -6.10 -12.50
C ARG A 23 0.46 -7.56 -12.06
N GLY A 24 -0.68 -8.18 -11.76
CA GLY A 24 -0.74 -9.60 -11.41
C GLY A 24 -0.32 -9.91 -9.99
N LYS A 25 -0.10 -8.88 -9.16
CA LYS A 25 0.26 -9.08 -7.76
C LYS A 25 -0.73 -8.37 -6.86
N VAL A 26 -1.10 -9.03 -5.76
CA VAL A 26 -2.04 -8.46 -4.80
C VAL A 26 -1.25 -7.72 -3.71
N TYR A 27 -1.67 -6.50 -3.44
CA TYR A 27 -1.08 -5.68 -2.40
C TYR A 27 -2.10 -5.42 -1.31
N TYR A 28 -1.67 -5.48 -0.07
CA TYR A 28 -2.54 -5.32 1.08
C TYR A 28 -2.23 -4.02 1.79
N PHE A 29 -3.26 -3.41 2.37
CA PHE A 29 -3.14 -2.09 2.96
C PHE A 29 -3.74 -2.07 4.35
N CYS A 30 -3.17 -1.24 5.21
CA CYS A 30 -3.64 -1.12 6.58
C CYS A 30 -4.86 -0.20 6.69
N SER A 31 -5.11 0.62 5.68
CA SER A 31 -6.22 1.57 5.72
C SER A 31 -6.69 1.87 4.31
N PRO A 32 -7.93 2.39 4.17
CA PRO A 32 -8.42 2.78 2.85
C PRO A 32 -7.63 3.92 2.24
N MET A 33 -7.05 4.79 3.07
CA MET A 33 -6.25 5.91 2.56
C MET A 33 -4.99 5.41 1.88
N CYS A 34 -4.35 4.39 2.47
CA CYS A 34 -3.16 3.80 1.86
C CYS A 34 -3.52 3.15 0.53
N LYS A 35 -4.66 2.46 0.48
CA LYS A 35 -5.10 1.83 -0.75
C LYS A 35 -5.33 2.87 -1.84
N GLU A 36 -6.03 3.95 -1.51
CA GLU A 36 -6.29 5.01 -2.48
C GLU A 36 -5.00 5.64 -2.98
N GLU A 37 -4.10 5.90 -2.07
CA GLU A 37 -2.85 6.55 -2.44
C GLU A 37 -2.04 5.65 -3.38
N PHE A 38 -2.00 4.36 -3.08
CA PHE A 38 -1.30 3.43 -3.95
C PHE A 38 -1.93 3.39 -5.34
N GLU A 39 -3.26 3.38 -5.41
CA GLU A 39 -3.95 3.34 -6.69
C GLU A 39 -3.70 4.58 -7.52
N LYS A 40 -3.46 5.71 -6.87
CA LYS A 40 -3.11 6.94 -7.58
C LYS A 40 -1.68 6.92 -8.09
N ARG A 41 -0.76 6.31 -7.34
CA ARG A 41 0.66 6.36 -7.66
C ARG A 41 1.35 5.01 -7.45
N PRO A 42 0.88 3.97 -8.11
CA PRO A 42 1.43 2.63 -7.84
C PRO A 42 2.91 2.52 -8.19
N GLU A 43 3.32 3.10 -9.32
CA GLU A 43 4.72 3.02 -9.72
C GLU A 43 5.63 3.74 -8.75
N TYR A 44 5.15 4.85 -8.20
CA TYR A 44 5.95 5.61 -7.26
C TYR A 44 6.29 4.76 -6.03
N TYR A 45 5.28 4.11 -5.45
CA TYR A 45 5.50 3.33 -4.24
C TYR A 45 6.24 2.03 -4.51
N LEU A 46 6.07 1.45 -5.67
CA LEU A 46 6.81 0.25 -6.03
C LEU A 46 8.26 0.55 -6.30
N GLN A 47 8.55 1.72 -6.86
CA GLN A 47 9.89 2.11 -7.22
C GLN A 47 10.68 2.62 -6.02
N HIS A 48 10.05 3.40 -5.16
CA HIS A 48 10.73 4.03 -4.04
C HIS A 48 10.52 3.32 -2.71
N GLY A 49 9.57 2.40 -2.66
CA GLY A 49 9.25 1.70 -1.43
C GLY A 49 8.33 2.51 -0.54
N PRO A 50 8.04 2.00 0.65
CA PRO A 50 7.11 2.68 1.56
C PRO A 50 7.64 4.05 1.96
N GLN A 51 6.81 5.05 1.75
CA GLN A 51 7.14 6.44 2.06
C GLN A 51 6.29 6.99 3.20
N GLY A 52 5.31 6.20 3.63
CA GLY A 52 4.32 6.71 4.56
C GLY A 52 3.32 7.59 3.84
N MET A 53 2.37 8.12 4.58
CA MET A 53 1.40 9.02 3.99
C MET A 53 2.08 10.34 3.63
N PRO A 54 1.72 10.94 2.49
CA PRO A 54 2.31 12.22 2.13
C PRO A 54 1.99 13.28 3.17
N HIS A 55 2.99 14.04 3.52
CA HIS A 55 2.83 15.16 4.43
C HIS A 55 3.27 16.42 3.76
N HIS A 56 2.59 17.49 4.10
CA HIS A 56 2.97 18.79 3.60
C HIS A 56 3.83 19.48 4.63
N ARG A 57 4.77 20.19 4.15
CA ARG A 57 5.71 20.89 4.99
C ARG A 57 5.54 22.36 4.81
#